data_7eba990b5f91baab395c8b7e4736b0d6
#
_entry.id   7eba990b5f91baab395c8b7e4736b0d6
#
_cell.length_a   1.000
_cell.length_b   1.000
_cell.length_c   1.000
_cell.angle_alpha   90.00
_cell.angle_beta   90.00
_cell.angle_gamma   90.00
#
_symmetry.space_group_name_H-M   'P 1'
#
loop_
_entity.id
_entity.type
_entity.pdbx_description
1 polymer ?
#
loop_
_entity_poly.entity_id
_entity_poly.type
_entity_poly.pdbx_seq_one_letter_code
_entity_poly.pdbx_strand_id
1 'polypeptide(L)'
;LSCDVRFRGHLLENILAECNSRREVNIRMADCRVYVGTVASIAAKAELFKLKRFDVAIVDEATQILEPQLLGILCAKFADERNAVGKFILIGDHKQLPAVILQNSGHSEVHDEGLREAGLFNLKDSLFERLYRFHLKEESPKAIDMLCRQGRMHPGVAFFPNKAFYAGKLEALGLPHQLEHIEAPVRFIPSKQDLESVSGKTNRYEAQIVAGLAKEVYLAHEEEFDPNRTLGVITPYRSQIALIRKELQ
;
A
#
# COMPACT_ATOMS: atom_id res chain seq x y z
N LEU A 1 0.19 -14.27 -8.16
CA LEU A 1 -1.05 -13.61 -7.75
C LEU A 1 -2.21 -14.42 -8.33
N SER A 2 -2.96 -15.15 -7.50
CA SER A 2 -4.18 -15.82 -7.93
C SER A 2 -5.23 -14.75 -8.19
N CYS A 3 -5.57 -14.51 -9.45
CA CYS A 3 -6.69 -13.66 -9.80
C CYS A 3 -8.00 -14.38 -9.44
N ASP A 4 -8.93 -13.67 -8.83
CA ASP A 4 -10.28 -14.19 -8.58
C ASP A 4 -10.90 -14.68 -9.90
N VAL A 5 -11.54 -15.84 -9.87
CA VAL A 5 -12.17 -16.49 -11.04
C VAL A 5 -13.08 -15.53 -11.79
N ARG A 6 -13.77 -14.63 -11.08
CA ARG A 6 -14.66 -13.60 -11.66
C ARG A 6 -13.97 -12.65 -12.63
N PHE A 7 -12.67 -12.43 -12.48
CA PHE A 7 -11.90 -11.47 -13.28
C PHE A 7 -10.97 -12.13 -14.31
N ARG A 8 -10.91 -13.45 -14.37
CA ARG A 8 -10.01 -14.18 -15.29
C ARG A 8 -10.19 -13.76 -16.75
N GLY A 9 -11.43 -13.57 -17.22
CA GLY A 9 -11.70 -13.12 -18.58
C GLY A 9 -11.24 -11.70 -18.90
N HIS A 10 -10.90 -10.91 -17.88
CA HIS A 10 -10.40 -9.54 -18.03
C HIS A 10 -8.87 -9.43 -17.92
N LEU A 11 -8.18 -10.54 -17.70
CA LEU A 11 -6.71 -10.54 -17.72
C LEU A 11 -6.20 -10.32 -19.13
N LEU A 12 -5.21 -9.43 -19.26
CA LEU A 12 -4.62 -9.09 -20.56
C LEU A 12 -4.14 -10.34 -21.30
N GLU A 13 -3.51 -11.30 -20.60
CA GLU A 13 -3.05 -12.57 -21.18
C GLU A 13 -4.17 -13.38 -21.82
N ASN A 14 -5.34 -13.43 -21.19
CA ASN A 14 -6.49 -14.15 -21.71
C ASN A 14 -7.12 -13.41 -22.91
N ILE A 15 -7.22 -12.09 -22.83
CA ILE A 15 -7.66 -11.25 -23.94
C ILE A 15 -6.74 -11.45 -25.16
N LEU A 16 -5.43 -11.48 -24.94
CA LEU A 16 -4.46 -11.70 -26.01
C LEU A 16 -4.58 -13.11 -26.62
N ALA A 17 -4.86 -14.13 -25.80
CA ALA A 17 -5.04 -15.51 -26.26
C ALA A 17 -6.29 -15.68 -27.13
N GLU A 18 -7.32 -14.87 -26.93
CA GLU A 18 -8.55 -14.88 -27.72
C GLU A 18 -8.46 -14.14 -29.08
N CYS A 19 -7.45 -13.27 -29.23
CA CYS A 19 -7.28 -12.45 -30.42
C CYS A 19 -6.42 -13.15 -31.49
N ASN A 20 -6.90 -13.16 -32.71
CA ASN A 20 -6.21 -13.79 -33.85
C ASN A 20 -5.29 -12.81 -34.60
N SER A 21 -5.36 -11.52 -34.30
CA SER A 21 -4.58 -10.51 -34.98
C SER A 21 -4.24 -9.32 -34.08
N ARG A 22 -3.14 -8.63 -34.39
CA ARG A 22 -2.75 -7.38 -33.72
C ARG A 22 -3.84 -6.30 -33.83
N ARG A 23 -4.59 -6.30 -34.93
CA ARG A 23 -5.71 -5.36 -35.13
C ARG A 23 -6.83 -5.61 -34.14
N GLU A 24 -7.18 -6.87 -33.89
CA GLU A 24 -8.17 -7.24 -32.88
C GLU A 24 -7.75 -6.84 -31.47
N VAL A 25 -6.51 -7.10 -31.11
CA VAL A 25 -5.94 -6.66 -29.83
C VAL A 25 -6.09 -5.14 -29.67
N ASN A 26 -5.68 -4.37 -30.68
CA ASN A 26 -5.75 -2.91 -30.64
C ASN A 26 -7.21 -2.41 -30.48
N ILE A 27 -8.16 -3.02 -31.18
CA ILE A 27 -9.59 -2.66 -31.05
C ILE A 27 -10.07 -2.96 -29.63
N ARG A 28 -9.87 -4.17 -29.12
CA ARG A 28 -10.29 -4.54 -27.76
C ARG A 28 -9.66 -3.65 -26.70
N MET A 29 -8.38 -3.36 -26.85
CA MET A 29 -7.68 -2.47 -25.92
C MET A 29 -8.22 -1.03 -26.01
N ALA A 30 -8.49 -0.51 -27.19
CA ALA A 30 -9.05 0.82 -27.36
C ALA A 30 -10.47 0.96 -26.76
N ASP A 31 -11.28 -0.06 -26.86
CA ASP A 31 -12.65 -0.09 -26.32
C ASP A 31 -12.70 -0.25 -24.79
N CYS A 32 -11.68 -0.81 -24.21
CA CYS A 32 -11.62 -0.99 -22.75
C CYS A 32 -11.57 0.36 -22.04
N ARG A 33 -12.49 0.61 -21.11
CA ARG A 33 -12.61 1.90 -20.40
C ARG A 33 -11.75 1.97 -19.14
N VAL A 34 -11.44 0.84 -18.52
CA VAL A 34 -10.73 0.76 -17.25
C VAL A 34 -9.56 -0.21 -17.40
N TYR A 35 -8.38 0.27 -17.01
CA TYR A 35 -7.17 -0.54 -16.94
C TYR A 35 -6.71 -0.60 -15.49
N VAL A 36 -6.39 -1.80 -15.03
CA VAL A 36 -5.88 -2.03 -13.68
C VAL A 36 -4.57 -2.80 -13.76
N GLY A 37 -3.57 -2.34 -13.04
CA GLY A 37 -2.28 -3.02 -12.98
C GLY A 37 -1.35 -2.40 -11.94
N THR A 38 -0.23 -3.05 -11.69
CA THR A 38 0.83 -2.45 -10.88
C THR A 38 1.53 -1.35 -11.68
N VAL A 39 2.08 -0.36 -11.00
CA VAL A 39 2.86 0.74 -11.62
C VAL A 39 3.93 0.17 -12.54
N ALA A 40 4.72 -0.80 -12.08
CA ALA A 40 5.76 -1.43 -12.87
C ALA A 40 5.22 -2.13 -14.13
N SER A 41 4.07 -2.81 -14.03
CA SER A 41 3.45 -3.49 -15.16
C SER A 41 2.94 -2.52 -16.22
N ILE A 42 2.35 -1.40 -15.80
CA ILE A 42 1.82 -0.38 -16.72
C ILE A 42 2.97 0.43 -17.33
N ALA A 43 3.95 0.84 -16.54
CA ALA A 43 5.13 1.57 -17.03
C ALA A 43 5.94 0.77 -18.07
N ALA A 44 6.01 -0.55 -17.91
CA ALA A 44 6.67 -1.45 -18.88
C ALA A 44 5.90 -1.60 -20.21
N LYS A 45 4.67 -1.11 -20.29
CA LYS A 45 3.79 -1.23 -21.47
C LYS A 45 3.46 0.15 -22.07
N ALA A 46 4.50 0.95 -22.35
CA ALA A 46 4.34 2.31 -22.88
C ALA A 46 3.48 2.37 -24.17
N GLU A 47 3.40 1.27 -24.93
CA GLU A 47 2.55 1.19 -26.12
C GLU A 47 1.06 1.31 -25.84
N LEU A 48 0.60 0.98 -24.62
CA LEU A 48 -0.79 1.20 -24.22
C LEU A 48 -1.17 2.69 -24.34
N PHE A 49 -0.26 3.57 -23.97
CA PHE A 49 -0.48 5.00 -24.03
C PHE A 49 -0.52 5.57 -25.45
N LYS A 50 0.03 4.84 -26.44
CA LYS A 50 -0.08 5.18 -27.87
C LYS A 50 -1.42 4.74 -28.45
N LEU A 51 -2.05 3.71 -27.88
CA LEU A 51 -3.34 3.21 -28.33
C LEU A 51 -4.52 4.01 -27.81
N LYS A 52 -4.39 4.56 -26.59
CA LYS A 52 -5.50 5.23 -25.92
C LYS A 52 -5.01 6.36 -25.02
N ARG A 53 -5.79 7.46 -25.00
CA ARG A 53 -5.70 8.49 -23.96
C ARG A 53 -6.61 8.13 -22.80
N PHE A 54 -6.13 8.41 -21.60
CA PHE A 54 -6.87 8.23 -20.37
C PHE A 54 -7.26 9.59 -19.79
N ASP A 55 -8.51 9.74 -19.42
CA ASP A 55 -8.98 10.97 -18.78
C ASP A 55 -8.37 11.10 -17.38
N VAL A 56 -8.30 9.99 -16.65
CA VAL A 56 -7.83 9.94 -15.26
C VAL A 56 -6.98 8.71 -15.02
N ALA A 57 -5.86 8.88 -14.34
CA ALA A 57 -5.10 7.81 -13.69
C ALA A 57 -5.24 7.94 -12.17
N ILE A 58 -5.64 6.86 -11.53
CA ILE A 58 -5.75 6.76 -10.07
C ILE A 58 -4.61 5.89 -9.59
N VAL A 59 -3.77 6.42 -8.72
CA VAL A 59 -2.63 5.72 -8.12
C VAL A 59 -2.94 5.51 -6.65
N ASP A 60 -3.21 4.27 -6.29
CA ASP A 60 -3.44 3.87 -4.90
C ASP A 60 -2.12 3.55 -4.20
N GLU A 61 -2.08 3.75 -2.86
CA GLU A 61 -0.86 3.63 -2.04
C GLU A 61 0.32 4.46 -2.59
N ALA A 62 0.04 5.65 -3.13
CA ALA A 62 1.01 6.49 -3.81
C ALA A 62 2.18 6.95 -2.93
N THR A 63 2.04 6.90 -1.61
CA THR A 63 3.12 7.15 -0.64
C THR A 63 4.17 6.05 -0.60
N GLN A 64 3.83 4.84 -1.06
CA GLN A 64 4.74 3.70 -1.14
C GLN A 64 5.45 3.58 -2.50
N ILE A 65 5.24 4.54 -3.40
CA ILE A 65 5.80 4.55 -4.74
C ILE A 65 6.79 5.72 -4.85
N LEU A 66 8.05 5.41 -5.14
CA LEU A 66 9.06 6.44 -5.37
C LEU A 66 8.75 7.23 -6.65
N GLU A 67 8.99 8.53 -6.65
CA GLU A 67 8.68 9.39 -7.80
C GLU A 67 9.28 8.87 -9.13
N PRO A 68 10.54 8.41 -9.19
CA PRO A 68 11.11 7.86 -10.42
C PRO A 68 10.33 6.68 -11.01
N GLN A 69 9.64 5.90 -10.19
CA GLN A 69 8.84 4.76 -10.65
C GLN A 69 7.57 5.17 -11.40
N LEU A 70 7.08 6.40 -11.16
CA LEU A 70 5.91 6.96 -11.83
C LEU A 70 6.23 7.68 -13.13
N LEU A 71 7.49 8.06 -13.37
CA LEU A 71 7.89 8.90 -14.52
C LEU A 71 7.43 8.30 -15.86
N GLY A 72 7.52 6.98 -16.04
CA GLY A 72 7.08 6.31 -17.25
C GLY A 72 5.58 6.50 -17.57
N ILE A 73 4.77 6.74 -16.55
CA ILE A 73 3.34 6.99 -16.69
C ILE A 73 3.05 8.48 -16.76
N LEU A 74 3.71 9.27 -15.92
CA LEU A 74 3.54 10.74 -15.87
C LEU A 74 3.92 11.41 -17.19
N CYS A 75 5.02 10.94 -17.80
CA CYS A 75 5.55 11.49 -19.04
C CYS A 75 5.03 10.78 -20.30
N ALA A 76 4.12 9.82 -20.14
CA ALA A 76 3.59 9.07 -21.26
C ALA A 76 2.90 9.98 -22.28
N LYS A 77 3.20 9.75 -23.58
CA LYS A 77 2.63 10.50 -24.69
C LYS A 77 1.70 9.62 -25.52
N PHE A 78 0.62 10.20 -25.97
CA PHE A 78 -0.24 9.62 -26.98
C PHE A 78 0.38 9.78 -28.37
N ALA A 79 -0.21 9.17 -29.38
CA ALA A 79 0.31 9.19 -30.76
C ALA A 79 0.45 10.61 -31.38
N ASP A 80 -0.26 11.60 -30.84
CA ASP A 80 -0.20 13.02 -31.25
C ASP A 80 0.73 13.88 -30.37
N GLU A 81 1.64 13.25 -29.62
CA GLU A 81 2.61 13.87 -28.70
C GLU A 81 1.99 14.62 -27.51
N ARG A 82 0.67 14.66 -27.37
CA ARG A 82 0.01 15.18 -26.18
C ARG A 82 0.12 14.19 -25.02
N ASN A 83 -0.08 14.67 -23.81
CA ASN A 83 -0.09 13.81 -22.62
C ASN A 83 -1.14 12.70 -22.77
N ALA A 84 -0.71 11.48 -22.53
CA ALA A 84 -1.56 10.30 -22.61
C ALA A 84 -2.56 10.22 -21.45
N VAL A 85 -2.25 10.86 -20.34
CA VAL A 85 -3.12 10.95 -19.15
C VAL A 85 -3.48 12.40 -18.90
N GLY A 86 -4.78 12.69 -18.78
CA GLY A 86 -5.29 14.05 -18.59
C GLY A 86 -5.20 14.53 -17.14
N LYS A 87 -5.45 13.67 -16.16
CA LYS A 87 -5.45 13.99 -14.73
C LYS A 87 -4.91 12.81 -13.91
N PHE A 88 -4.19 13.13 -12.85
CA PHE A 88 -3.76 12.16 -11.83
C PHE A 88 -4.49 12.39 -10.52
N ILE A 89 -4.93 11.31 -9.89
CA ILE A 89 -5.44 11.27 -8.52
C ILE A 89 -4.51 10.34 -7.75
N LEU A 90 -3.79 10.89 -6.78
CA LEU A 90 -2.90 10.15 -5.91
C LEU A 90 -3.61 9.89 -4.59
N ILE A 91 -3.77 8.63 -4.23
CA ILE A 91 -4.35 8.18 -2.97
C ILE A 91 -3.23 7.58 -2.14
N GLY A 92 -3.13 7.98 -0.88
CA GLY A 92 -2.07 7.49 -0.01
C GLY A 92 -2.13 8.11 1.37
N ASP A 93 -1.29 7.62 2.25
CA ASP A 93 -1.21 8.06 3.64
C ASP A 93 0.26 8.22 4.06
N HIS A 94 0.74 9.46 4.07
CA HIS A 94 2.12 9.80 4.44
C HIS A 94 2.42 9.62 5.94
N LYS A 95 1.44 9.23 6.75
CA LYS A 95 1.61 8.88 8.16
C LYS A 95 1.82 7.38 8.36
N GLN A 96 1.60 6.58 7.32
CA GLN A 96 1.91 5.15 7.31
C GLN A 96 3.34 4.88 6.82
N LEU A 97 3.70 3.60 6.66
CA LEU A 97 5.04 3.21 6.25
C LEU A 97 5.36 3.73 4.84
N PRO A 98 6.52 4.38 4.64
CA PRO A 98 6.95 4.85 3.34
C PRO A 98 7.41 3.71 2.43
N ALA A 99 7.77 4.04 1.19
CA ALA A 99 8.40 3.12 0.26
C ALA A 99 9.67 2.50 0.86
N VAL A 100 9.90 1.22 0.56
CA VAL A 100 11.13 0.53 0.97
C VAL A 100 12.32 1.03 0.13
N ILE A 101 13.32 1.59 0.81
CA ILE A 101 14.51 2.14 0.19
C ILE A 101 15.71 1.29 0.56
N LEU A 102 16.41 0.78 -0.42
CA LEU A 102 17.61 -0.04 -0.23
C LEU A 102 18.91 0.76 -0.29
N GLN A 103 18.87 1.99 -0.80
CA GLN A 103 20.02 2.85 -0.99
C GLN A 103 20.29 3.73 0.24
N ASN A 104 21.57 4.06 0.45
CA ASN A 104 21.97 5.06 1.43
C ASN A 104 21.40 6.44 1.08
N SER A 105 20.99 7.19 2.07
CA SER A 105 20.35 8.50 1.92
C SER A 105 21.17 9.49 1.08
N GLY A 106 22.51 9.49 1.21
CA GLY A 106 23.37 10.37 0.45
C GLY A 106 23.39 10.13 -1.06
N HIS A 107 23.10 8.89 -1.50
CA HIS A 107 23.07 8.57 -2.95
C HIS A 107 21.78 8.97 -3.64
N SER A 108 20.77 9.35 -2.88
CA SER A 108 19.46 9.77 -3.39
C SER A 108 19.21 11.26 -3.29
N GLU A 109 20.17 12.02 -2.77
CA GLU A 109 20.07 13.48 -2.69
C GLU A 109 20.11 14.12 -4.08
N VAL A 110 19.28 15.15 -4.27
CA VAL A 110 19.20 15.92 -5.50
C VAL A 110 19.99 17.20 -5.33
N HIS A 111 21.00 17.40 -6.20
CA HIS A 111 21.88 18.57 -6.17
C HIS A 111 21.55 19.59 -7.27
N ASP A 112 20.79 19.22 -8.28
CA ASP A 112 20.33 20.11 -9.34
C ASP A 112 19.42 21.20 -8.78
N GLU A 113 19.76 22.47 -9.02
CA GLU A 113 19.02 23.61 -8.47
C GLU A 113 17.59 23.68 -8.99
N GLY A 114 17.36 23.44 -10.29
CA GLY A 114 16.02 23.48 -10.87
C GLY A 114 15.09 22.42 -10.31
N LEU A 115 15.60 21.20 -10.07
CA LEU A 115 14.82 20.15 -9.41
C LEU A 115 14.54 20.48 -7.94
N ARG A 116 15.48 21.11 -7.25
CA ARG A 116 15.28 21.56 -5.86
C ARG A 116 14.26 22.69 -5.76
N GLU A 117 14.27 23.63 -6.71
CA GLU A 117 13.23 24.68 -6.81
C GLU A 117 11.84 24.07 -7.05
N ALA A 118 11.76 22.99 -7.84
CA ALA A 118 10.53 22.20 -8.03
C ALA A 118 10.15 21.36 -6.79
N GLY A 119 10.90 21.47 -5.67
CA GLY A 119 10.63 20.79 -4.41
C GLY A 119 11.15 19.34 -4.34
N LEU A 120 11.96 18.89 -5.29
CA LEU A 120 12.56 17.56 -5.29
C LEU A 120 13.95 17.62 -4.62
N PHE A 121 14.01 17.26 -3.35
CA PHE A 121 15.26 17.28 -2.56
C PHE A 121 15.92 15.91 -2.46
N ASN A 122 15.13 14.84 -2.56
CA ASN A 122 15.62 13.48 -2.45
C ASN A 122 14.75 12.51 -3.26
N LEU A 123 15.38 11.63 -4.04
CA LEU A 123 14.69 10.62 -4.86
C LEU A 123 14.03 9.50 -4.04
N LYS A 124 14.25 9.47 -2.72
CA LYS A 124 13.54 8.58 -1.79
C LYS A 124 12.14 9.06 -1.45
N ASP A 125 11.82 10.32 -1.73
CA ASP A 125 10.50 10.88 -1.46
C ASP A 125 9.51 10.39 -2.52
N SER A 126 8.26 10.17 -2.11
CA SER A 126 7.19 9.89 -3.05
C SER A 126 6.71 11.19 -3.73
N LEU A 127 6.20 11.07 -4.95
CA LEU A 127 5.53 12.19 -5.61
C LEU A 127 4.37 12.71 -4.76
N PHE A 128 3.64 11.80 -4.08
CA PHE A 128 2.54 12.17 -3.19
C PHE A 128 3.01 13.14 -2.10
N GLU A 129 4.08 12.82 -1.37
CA GLU A 129 4.58 13.68 -0.28
C GLU A 129 5.11 15.01 -0.80
N ARG A 130 5.81 14.99 -1.95
CA ARG A 130 6.31 16.22 -2.56
C ARG A 130 5.17 17.16 -2.94
N LEU A 131 4.15 16.67 -3.63
CA LEU A 131 2.97 17.46 -4.00
C LEU A 131 2.15 17.88 -2.78
N TYR A 132 2.02 17.02 -1.78
CA TYR A 132 1.34 17.35 -0.52
C TYR A 132 2.02 18.55 0.17
N ARG A 133 3.36 18.50 0.31
CA ARG A 133 4.13 19.62 0.90
C ARG A 133 4.02 20.90 0.06
N PHE A 134 4.06 20.77 -1.27
CA PHE A 134 3.90 21.91 -2.18
C PHE A 134 2.55 22.59 -2.00
N HIS A 135 1.46 21.85 -2.05
CA HIS A 135 0.11 22.42 -1.92
C HIS A 135 -0.20 22.97 -0.54
N LEU A 136 0.41 22.43 0.51
CA LEU A 136 0.32 23.02 1.85
C LEU A 136 1.01 24.39 1.91
N LYS A 137 2.17 24.53 1.25
CA LYS A 137 2.92 25.79 1.23
C LYS A 137 2.21 26.87 0.39
N GLU A 138 1.63 26.48 -0.73
CA GLU A 138 0.93 27.38 -1.65
C GLU A 138 -0.51 27.72 -1.19
N GLU A 139 -0.92 27.25 -0.02
CA GLU A 139 -2.29 27.42 0.50
C GLU A 139 -3.38 27.05 -0.51
N SER A 140 -3.12 25.99 -1.30
CA SER A 140 -4.03 25.47 -2.34
C SER A 140 -4.90 24.31 -1.79
N PRO A 141 -5.91 24.59 -0.96
CA PRO A 141 -6.67 23.52 -0.28
C PRO A 141 -7.48 22.66 -1.25
N LYS A 142 -7.76 23.16 -2.46
CA LYS A 142 -8.59 22.46 -3.46
C LYS A 142 -7.91 21.21 -4.08
N ALA A 143 -6.60 21.06 -3.91
CA ALA A 143 -5.85 19.94 -4.50
C ALA A 143 -5.66 18.79 -3.50
N ILE A 144 -5.97 19.01 -2.22
CA ILE A 144 -5.80 18.02 -1.14
C ILE A 144 -7.13 17.79 -0.46
N ASP A 145 -7.46 16.53 -0.22
CA ASP A 145 -8.58 16.14 0.62
C ASP A 145 -8.17 14.98 1.53
N MET A 146 -8.92 14.80 2.63
CA MET A 146 -8.68 13.76 3.61
C MET A 146 -9.94 12.95 3.85
N LEU A 147 -9.85 11.64 3.65
CA LEU A 147 -10.90 10.71 4.04
C LEU A 147 -10.87 10.53 5.55
N CYS A 148 -11.87 11.07 6.24
CA CYS A 148 -11.95 11.04 7.69
C CYS A 148 -12.70 9.82 8.23
N ARG A 149 -13.48 9.11 7.41
CA ARG A 149 -14.28 7.98 7.85
C ARG A 149 -13.58 6.65 7.59
N GLN A 150 -13.43 5.84 8.62
CA GLN A 150 -12.81 4.52 8.53
C GLN A 150 -13.78 3.43 9.01
N GLY A 151 -13.86 2.31 8.28
CA GLY A 151 -14.70 1.15 8.60
C GLY A 151 -13.91 -0.11 8.94
N ARG A 152 -12.58 0.00 9.16
CA ARG A 152 -11.71 -1.15 9.38
C ARG A 152 -11.44 -1.41 10.85
N MET A 153 -11.08 -0.37 11.61
CA MET A 153 -10.59 -0.51 12.98
C MET A 153 -11.72 -0.30 13.99
N HIS A 154 -11.72 -1.10 15.04
CA HIS A 154 -12.48 -0.81 16.24
C HIS A 154 -12.07 0.56 16.81
N PRO A 155 -12.99 1.38 17.36
CA PRO A 155 -12.67 2.71 17.91
C PRO A 155 -11.51 2.70 18.92
N GLY A 156 -11.45 1.70 19.79
CA GLY A 156 -10.36 1.55 20.75
C GLY A 156 -8.99 1.26 20.09
N VAL A 157 -8.98 0.53 18.97
CA VAL A 157 -7.75 0.31 18.18
C VAL A 157 -7.35 1.58 17.44
N ALA A 158 -8.31 2.31 16.89
CA ALA A 158 -8.08 3.56 16.18
C ALA A 158 -7.68 4.73 17.09
N PHE A 159 -7.94 4.66 18.39
CA PHE A 159 -7.78 5.79 19.32
C PHE A 159 -6.36 6.37 19.31
N PHE A 160 -5.35 5.52 19.48
CA PHE A 160 -3.96 5.98 19.51
C PHE A 160 -3.53 6.58 18.16
N PRO A 161 -3.63 5.87 17.02
CA PRO A 161 -3.22 6.44 15.74
C PRO A 161 -4.03 7.68 15.36
N ASN A 162 -5.32 7.74 15.67
CA ASN A 162 -6.14 8.91 15.41
C ASN A 162 -5.62 10.15 16.14
N LYS A 163 -5.32 10.01 17.43
CA LYS A 163 -4.78 11.10 18.23
C LYS A 163 -3.36 11.48 17.82
N ALA A 164 -2.49 10.49 17.60
CA ALA A 164 -1.06 10.71 17.35
C ALA A 164 -0.77 11.26 15.95
N PHE A 165 -1.53 10.81 14.92
CA PHE A 165 -1.18 11.07 13.51
C PHE A 165 -2.24 11.83 12.74
N TYR A 166 -3.52 11.75 13.14
CA TYR A 166 -4.64 12.32 12.39
C TYR A 166 -5.38 13.44 13.12
N ALA A 167 -4.77 13.99 14.18
CA ALA A 167 -5.34 15.10 14.96
C ALA A 167 -6.78 14.88 15.45
N GLY A 168 -7.16 13.63 15.72
CA GLY A 168 -8.50 13.26 16.16
C GLY A 168 -9.58 13.29 15.08
N LYS A 169 -9.22 13.43 13.80
CA LYS A 169 -10.18 13.61 12.69
C LYS A 169 -10.80 12.32 12.15
N LEU A 170 -10.30 11.15 12.55
CA LEU A 170 -10.84 9.89 12.07
C LEU A 170 -12.13 9.53 12.82
N GLU A 171 -13.17 9.24 12.08
CA GLU A 171 -14.47 8.79 12.55
C GLU A 171 -14.69 7.32 12.20
N ALA A 172 -15.12 6.51 13.17
CA ALA A 172 -15.46 5.12 12.89
C ALA A 172 -16.82 5.03 12.19
N LEU A 173 -16.91 4.17 11.17
CA LEU A 173 -18.15 3.82 10.48
C LEU A 173 -18.68 2.50 11.00
N GLY A 174 -20.00 2.44 11.20
CA GLY A 174 -20.70 1.23 11.64
C GLY A 174 -20.59 0.97 13.13
N LEU A 175 -21.09 -0.20 13.54
CA LEU A 175 -21.00 -0.67 14.91
C LEU A 175 -19.59 -1.20 15.19
N PRO A 176 -19.06 -0.99 16.41
CA PRO A 176 -17.79 -1.58 16.81
C PRO A 176 -17.86 -3.10 16.72
N HIS A 177 -16.81 -3.71 16.22
CA HIS A 177 -16.65 -5.17 16.31
C HIS A 177 -16.61 -5.55 17.80
N GLN A 178 -17.44 -6.49 18.19
CA GLN A 178 -17.44 -7.07 19.52
C GLN A 178 -16.92 -8.49 19.40
N LEU A 179 -15.87 -8.78 20.15
CA LEU A 179 -15.38 -10.15 20.32
C LEU A 179 -15.84 -10.61 21.69
N GLU A 180 -16.59 -11.69 21.74
CA GLU A 180 -16.95 -12.36 22.98
C GLU A 180 -15.68 -12.71 23.75
N HIS A 181 -15.68 -12.52 25.05
CA HIS A 181 -14.56 -12.78 25.96
C HIS A 181 -13.33 -11.84 25.85
N ILE A 182 -13.36 -10.77 25.04
CA ILE A 182 -12.28 -9.78 25.02
C ILE A 182 -12.76 -8.46 25.63
N GLU A 183 -12.33 -8.20 26.87
CA GLU A 183 -12.71 -6.98 27.60
C GLU A 183 -12.06 -5.71 27.03
N ALA A 184 -10.85 -5.81 26.50
CA ALA A 184 -10.10 -4.67 25.98
C ALA A 184 -9.69 -4.87 24.52
N PRO A 185 -10.04 -3.94 23.60
CA PRO A 185 -9.73 -4.04 22.17
C PRO A 185 -8.22 -3.94 21.87
N VAL A 186 -7.44 -3.45 22.83
CA VAL A 186 -5.99 -3.32 22.73
C VAL A 186 -5.34 -3.76 24.05
N ARG A 187 -4.35 -4.63 23.97
CA ARG A 187 -3.51 -5.04 25.11
C ARG A 187 -2.05 -4.84 24.76
N PHE A 188 -1.32 -4.17 25.64
CA PHE A 188 0.14 -4.10 25.55
C PHE A 188 0.73 -5.14 26.49
N ILE A 189 1.55 -6.03 25.92
CA ILE A 189 2.21 -7.12 26.68
C ILE A 189 3.72 -6.90 26.58
N PRO A 190 4.38 -6.49 27.66
CA PRO A 190 5.82 -6.29 27.63
C PRO A 190 6.58 -7.60 27.49
N SER A 191 7.65 -7.59 26.73
CA SER A 191 8.59 -8.71 26.63
C SER A 191 9.97 -8.33 27.15
N LYS A 192 10.83 -9.35 27.34
CA LYS A 192 12.24 -9.17 27.68
C LYS A 192 13.06 -9.07 26.39
N GLN A 193 14.15 -8.32 26.45
CA GLN A 193 15.14 -8.34 25.37
C GLN A 193 15.82 -9.71 25.29
N ASP A 194 15.92 -10.26 24.08
CA ASP A 194 16.68 -11.48 23.83
C ASP A 194 18.14 -11.15 23.54
N LEU A 195 18.97 -11.26 24.58
CA LEU A 195 20.40 -10.93 24.51
C LEU A 195 21.20 -11.99 23.70
N GLU A 196 20.63 -13.16 23.45
CA GLU A 196 21.25 -14.22 22.64
C GLU A 196 20.94 -14.08 21.14
N SER A 197 20.06 -13.13 20.76
CA SER A 197 19.73 -12.88 19.37
C SER A 197 20.88 -12.16 18.65
N VAL A 198 21.61 -12.89 17.82
CA VAL A 198 22.77 -12.39 17.07
C VAL A 198 22.39 -11.28 16.08
N SER A 199 21.20 -11.35 15.49
CA SER A 199 20.76 -10.41 14.45
C SER A 199 19.95 -9.22 14.97
N GLY A 200 19.50 -9.27 16.21
CA GLY A 200 18.52 -8.33 16.77
C GLY A 200 17.14 -8.34 16.06
N LYS A 201 16.94 -9.27 15.12
CA LYS A 201 15.70 -9.43 14.33
C LYS A 201 14.82 -10.57 14.84
N THR A 202 15.21 -11.22 15.92
CA THR A 202 14.48 -12.29 16.58
C THR A 202 14.44 -12.03 18.07
N ASN A 203 13.34 -12.41 18.70
CA ASN A 203 13.17 -12.41 20.14
C ASN A 203 12.36 -13.65 20.53
N ARG A 204 13.01 -14.60 21.23
CA ARG A 204 12.37 -15.85 21.64
C ARG A 204 11.28 -15.63 22.69
N TYR A 205 11.43 -14.65 23.57
CA TYR A 205 10.41 -14.35 24.58
C TYR A 205 9.13 -13.81 23.95
N GLU A 206 9.25 -12.93 22.94
CA GLU A 206 8.11 -12.48 22.15
C GLU A 206 7.46 -13.65 21.41
N ALA A 207 8.26 -14.54 20.80
CA ALA A 207 7.74 -15.70 20.09
C ALA A 207 6.93 -16.62 21.02
N GLN A 208 7.40 -16.86 22.23
CA GLN A 208 6.71 -17.66 23.25
C GLN A 208 5.40 -17.00 23.71
N ILE A 209 5.42 -15.68 23.96
CA ILE A 209 4.22 -14.92 24.31
C ILE A 209 3.19 -15.02 23.19
N VAL A 210 3.60 -14.78 21.94
CA VAL A 210 2.72 -14.84 20.77
C VAL A 210 2.15 -16.25 20.58
N ALA A 211 2.97 -17.28 20.74
CA ALA A 211 2.50 -18.67 20.64
C ALA A 211 1.49 -19.02 21.74
N GLY A 212 1.72 -18.57 22.96
CA GLY A 212 0.77 -18.73 24.07
C GLY A 212 -0.58 -18.05 23.79
N LEU A 213 -0.56 -16.79 23.37
CA LEU A 213 -1.77 -16.05 23.01
C LEU A 213 -2.50 -16.65 21.81
N ALA A 214 -1.76 -17.12 20.79
CA ALA A 214 -2.36 -17.78 19.64
C ALA A 214 -3.09 -19.06 20.05
N LYS A 215 -2.51 -19.84 20.98
CA LYS A 215 -3.14 -21.03 21.54
C LYS A 215 -4.39 -20.69 22.36
N GLU A 216 -4.36 -19.62 23.17
CA GLU A 216 -5.53 -19.15 23.91
C GLU A 216 -6.69 -18.78 22.95
N VAL A 217 -6.40 -18.02 21.88
CA VAL A 217 -7.41 -17.66 20.87
C VAL A 217 -7.93 -18.91 20.16
N TYR A 218 -7.08 -19.85 19.80
CA TYR A 218 -7.49 -21.09 19.16
C TYR A 218 -8.45 -21.90 20.05
N LEU A 219 -8.10 -22.09 21.31
CA LEU A 219 -8.95 -22.83 22.25
C LEU A 219 -10.30 -22.13 22.54
N ALA A 220 -10.31 -20.81 22.55
CA ALA A 220 -11.53 -20.03 22.75
C ALA A 220 -12.49 -20.08 21.55
N HIS A 221 -11.98 -20.38 20.35
CA HIS A 221 -12.76 -20.39 19.10
C HIS A 221 -12.64 -21.72 18.34
N GLU A 222 -12.33 -22.82 19.00
CA GLU A 222 -11.97 -24.10 18.37
C GLU A 222 -12.98 -24.56 17.32
N GLU A 223 -14.29 -24.41 17.60
CA GLU A 223 -15.38 -24.83 16.69
C GLU A 223 -15.53 -23.94 15.45
N GLU A 224 -15.13 -22.67 15.54
CA GLU A 224 -15.31 -21.66 14.48
C GLU A 224 -13.97 -21.13 13.94
N PHE A 225 -12.87 -21.72 14.35
CA PHE A 225 -11.52 -21.21 13.99
C PHE A 225 -11.24 -21.35 12.49
N ASP A 226 -11.13 -20.22 11.81
CA ASP A 226 -10.64 -20.14 10.44
C ASP A 226 -9.22 -19.56 10.42
N PRO A 227 -8.19 -20.33 10.01
CA PRO A 227 -6.80 -19.89 10.04
C PRO A 227 -6.54 -18.67 9.13
N ASN A 228 -7.47 -18.34 8.21
CA ASN A 228 -7.35 -17.19 7.33
C ASN A 228 -8.11 -15.96 7.83
N ARG A 229 -8.93 -16.08 8.86
CA ARG A 229 -9.85 -15.02 9.30
C ARG A 229 -9.84 -14.74 10.79
N THR A 230 -9.66 -15.76 11.63
CA THR A 230 -9.83 -15.62 13.08
C THR A 230 -8.65 -14.91 13.74
N LEU A 231 -7.41 -15.22 13.33
CA LEU A 231 -6.19 -14.67 13.95
C LEU A 231 -5.16 -14.28 12.92
N GLY A 232 -4.62 -13.06 13.05
CA GLY A 232 -3.47 -12.60 12.30
C GLY A 232 -2.29 -12.27 13.20
N VAL A 233 -1.11 -12.82 12.91
CA VAL A 233 0.14 -12.49 13.59
C VAL A 233 1.03 -11.69 12.63
N ILE A 234 1.38 -10.46 13.02
CA ILE A 234 2.18 -9.55 12.20
C ILE A 234 3.51 -9.28 12.90
N THR A 235 4.61 -9.41 12.16
CA THR A 235 5.96 -9.10 12.64
C THR A 235 6.80 -8.52 11.49
N PRO A 236 7.71 -7.56 11.76
CA PRO A 236 8.50 -6.91 10.73
C PRO A 236 9.55 -7.81 10.09
N TYR A 237 9.94 -8.91 10.74
CA TYR A 237 11.07 -9.75 10.30
C TYR A 237 10.67 -11.19 9.98
N ARG A 238 11.06 -11.69 8.81
CA ARG A 238 10.83 -13.08 8.41
C ARG A 238 11.45 -14.11 9.35
N SER A 239 12.60 -13.77 9.95
CA SER A 239 13.25 -14.61 10.96
C SER A 239 12.41 -14.78 12.21
N GLN A 240 11.69 -13.73 12.64
CA GLN A 240 10.75 -13.80 13.76
C GLN A 240 9.52 -14.65 13.41
N ILE A 241 9.02 -14.58 12.15
CA ILE A 241 7.96 -15.48 11.69
C ILE A 241 8.38 -16.95 11.83
N ALA A 242 9.60 -17.27 11.41
CA ALA A 242 10.12 -18.65 11.50
C ALA A 242 10.22 -19.12 12.96
N LEU A 243 10.66 -18.23 13.86
CA LEU A 243 10.74 -18.52 15.28
C LEU A 243 9.36 -18.74 15.92
N ILE A 244 8.40 -17.89 15.64
CA ILE A 244 7.01 -18.04 16.14
C ILE A 244 6.40 -19.35 15.62
N ARG A 245 6.60 -19.68 14.35
CA ARG A 245 6.12 -20.95 13.79
C ARG A 245 6.71 -22.17 14.51
N LYS A 246 7.98 -22.09 14.94
CA LYS A 246 8.62 -23.15 15.71
C LYS A 246 8.02 -23.31 17.11
N GLU A 247 7.65 -22.20 17.76
CA GLU A 247 7.01 -22.23 19.08
C GLU A 247 5.54 -22.70 19.04
N LEU A 248 4.91 -22.66 17.86
CA LEU A 248 3.53 -23.12 17.63
C LEU A 248 3.45 -24.63 17.30
N GLN A 249 4.57 -25.30 17.02
CA GLN A 249 4.64 -26.74 16.77
C GLN A 249 4.69 -27.55 18.06
#